data_98c85150bfc7189ea241245eaaf0661c
#
_entry.id   98c85150bfc7189ea241245eaaf0661c
#
_cell.length_a   1.000
_cell.length_b   1.000
_cell.length_c   1.000
_cell.angle_alpha   90.00
_cell.angle_beta   90.00
_cell.angle_gamma   90.00
#
_symmetry.space_group_name_H-M   'P 1'
#
loop_
_entity.id
_entity.type
_entity.pdbx_description
1 polymer ?
#
loop_
_entity_poly.entity_id
_entity_poly.type
_entity_poly.pdbx_seq_one_letter_code
_entity_poly.pdbx_strand_id
1 'polypeptide(L)'
;DWSSGVCSSDLSEVVVEHPSLDKCRQFNDYGRGFYCTPHEEMAMEWACRTEADGIANRYELDMDGLAVLDLESGEFSILNWLAILANNREFNVSTPLAREGLRYLLDNCLIDISPYDVIRGYRADDSYFSFARQFVNGMISLRQLQLIMRLGDLGIQYALMSERAFSAIRFREWRQALGSEYYPKRFKREQNARRKYLETVNGFDSEGVYIRDLMTGRIDLNDPRVNGLWAE
;
A
#
# COMPACT_ATOMS: atom_id res chain seq x y z
N ASP A 1 -20.90 -0.01 12.91
CA ASP A 1 -19.95 0.19 14.01
C ASP A 1 -18.82 -0.83 13.86
N TRP A 2 -17.70 -0.43 13.22
CA TRP A 2 -16.60 -1.29 12.79
C TRP A 2 -15.41 -1.16 13.75
N SER A 3 -15.64 -1.14 15.03
CA SER A 3 -14.59 -1.04 16.06
C SER A 3 -13.79 -2.33 16.26
N SER A 4 -14.24 -3.46 15.71
CA SER A 4 -13.48 -4.69 15.59
C SER A 4 -13.15 -4.92 14.12
N GLY A 5 -11.90 -4.70 13.72
CA GLY A 5 -11.47 -4.79 12.33
C GLY A 5 -11.70 -6.19 11.76
N VAL A 6 -12.62 -6.32 10.80
CA VAL A 6 -12.70 -7.52 9.97
C VAL A 6 -11.52 -7.48 9.02
N CYS A 7 -10.66 -8.47 9.13
CA CYS A 7 -9.45 -8.59 8.35
C CYS A 7 -9.56 -9.80 7.44
N SER A 8 -9.38 -9.63 6.16
CA SER A 8 -9.34 -10.74 5.21
C SER A 8 -7.97 -10.83 4.57
N SER A 9 -7.32 -12.00 4.64
CA SER A 9 -5.99 -12.15 4.06
C SER A 9 -6.06 -12.39 2.55
N ASP A 10 -5.12 -11.79 1.88
CA ASP A 10 -4.91 -11.99 0.47
C ASP A 10 -4.02 -13.22 0.24
N LEU A 11 -4.21 -14.13 -0.50
CA LEU A 11 -3.23 -15.13 -0.95
C LEU A 11 -3.36 -16.56 -0.35
N SER A 12 -4.50 -17.01 0.06
CA SER A 12 -4.53 -18.43 0.37
C SER A 12 -5.47 -19.19 -0.56
N GLU A 13 -4.90 -20.14 -1.27
CA GLU A 13 -5.64 -21.29 -1.82
C GLU A 13 -6.11 -22.20 -0.67
N VAL A 14 -5.87 -21.78 0.58
CA VAL A 14 -6.11 -22.59 1.79
C VAL A 14 -6.72 -21.74 2.91
N VAL A 15 -7.47 -22.43 3.78
CA VAL A 15 -7.94 -21.82 5.03
C VAL A 15 -6.77 -21.64 5.98
N VAL A 16 -6.59 -20.42 6.50
CA VAL A 16 -5.54 -20.08 7.46
C VAL A 16 -6.18 -19.73 8.80
N GLU A 17 -6.42 -20.73 9.64
CA GLU A 17 -7.05 -20.50 10.96
C GLU A 17 -6.10 -19.79 11.94
N HIS A 18 -4.80 -20.08 11.84
CA HIS A 18 -3.76 -19.54 12.73
C HIS A 18 -2.65 -18.90 11.91
N PRO A 19 -2.76 -17.62 11.54
CA PRO A 19 -1.66 -16.90 10.90
C PRO A 19 -0.48 -16.79 11.87
N SER A 20 0.74 -16.85 11.35
CA SER A 20 1.96 -16.71 12.13
C SER A 20 3.02 -15.96 11.36
N LEU A 21 3.84 -15.17 12.08
CA LEU A 21 4.82 -14.27 11.49
C LEU A 21 5.92 -15.01 10.70
N ASP A 22 6.33 -16.18 11.17
CA ASP A 22 7.35 -17.02 10.54
C ASP A 22 6.93 -17.54 9.16
N LYS A 23 5.63 -17.68 8.91
CA LYS A 23 5.06 -18.10 7.61
C LYS A 23 4.83 -16.96 6.65
N CYS A 24 4.97 -15.69 7.11
CA CYS A 24 4.76 -14.52 6.28
C CYS A 24 5.94 -14.28 5.33
N ARG A 25 5.63 -13.79 4.12
CA ARG A 25 6.63 -13.41 3.13
C ARG A 25 7.42 -12.20 3.62
N GLN A 26 8.72 -12.18 3.32
CA GLN A 26 9.62 -11.11 3.76
C GLN A 26 9.46 -9.82 2.93
N PHE A 27 9.22 -9.96 1.62
CA PHE A 27 9.20 -8.83 0.69
C PHE A 27 7.77 -8.44 0.32
N ASN A 28 7.12 -7.69 1.22
CA ASN A 28 5.82 -7.06 1.01
C ASN A 28 5.95 -5.55 1.17
N ASP A 29 4.85 -4.80 1.02
CA ASP A 29 4.85 -3.33 1.03
C ASP A 29 5.45 -2.72 2.30
N TYR A 30 5.20 -3.34 3.46
CA TYR A 30 5.73 -2.94 4.78
C TYR A 30 6.69 -3.99 5.38
N GLY A 31 7.18 -4.94 4.56
CA GLY A 31 8.06 -6.01 5.00
C GLY A 31 7.31 -7.27 5.44
N ARG A 32 7.94 -8.05 6.34
CA ARG A 32 7.36 -9.31 6.82
C ARG A 32 6.18 -9.04 7.72
N GLY A 33 5.01 -9.50 7.36
CA GLY A 33 3.79 -9.34 8.13
C GLY A 33 2.62 -10.07 7.51
N PHE A 34 1.51 -10.13 8.24
CA PHE A 34 0.23 -10.65 7.76
C PHE A 34 -0.62 -9.50 7.28
N TYR A 35 -1.01 -9.54 6.02
CA TYR A 35 -1.70 -8.44 5.34
C TYR A 35 -3.17 -8.74 5.17
N CYS A 36 -4.02 -7.76 5.47
CA CYS A 36 -5.45 -7.88 5.36
C CYS A 36 -6.13 -6.54 5.03
N THR A 37 -7.38 -6.63 4.60
CA THR A 37 -8.22 -5.48 4.24
C THR A 37 -9.50 -5.49 5.06
N PRO A 38 -10.07 -4.32 5.42
CA PRO A 38 -11.37 -4.26 6.07
C PRO A 38 -12.54 -4.49 5.09
N HIS A 39 -12.28 -4.58 3.79
CA HIS A 39 -13.28 -4.69 2.74
C HIS A 39 -13.39 -6.13 2.22
N GLU A 40 -14.54 -6.77 2.45
CA GLU A 40 -14.79 -8.16 2.03
C GLU A 40 -14.66 -8.35 0.52
N GLU A 41 -15.28 -7.49 -0.29
CA GLU A 41 -15.19 -7.54 -1.76
C GLU A 41 -13.73 -7.49 -2.25
N MET A 42 -12.93 -6.63 -1.61
CA MET A 42 -11.51 -6.52 -1.93
C MET A 42 -10.75 -7.80 -1.59
N ALA A 43 -11.06 -8.41 -0.45
CA ALA A 43 -10.46 -9.67 -0.04
C ALA A 43 -10.81 -10.81 -1.00
N MET A 44 -12.05 -10.87 -1.48
CA MET A 44 -12.48 -11.83 -2.50
C MET A 44 -11.73 -11.65 -3.82
N GLU A 45 -11.55 -10.40 -4.28
CA GLU A 45 -10.75 -10.10 -5.46
C GLU A 45 -9.27 -10.48 -5.28
N TRP A 46 -8.72 -10.29 -4.08
CA TRP A 46 -7.34 -10.67 -3.79
C TRP A 46 -7.14 -12.18 -3.73
N ALA A 47 -8.15 -12.92 -3.27
CA ALA A 47 -8.14 -14.37 -3.27
C ALA A 47 -8.10 -14.95 -4.70
N CYS A 48 -8.67 -14.25 -5.70
CA CYS A 48 -8.71 -14.68 -7.09
C CYS A 48 -7.60 -14.04 -7.92
N ARG A 49 -6.39 -14.60 -7.88
CA ARG A 49 -5.23 -14.12 -8.66
C ARG A 49 -5.29 -14.53 -10.12
N THR A 50 -5.98 -15.62 -10.39
CA THR A 50 -6.25 -16.20 -11.70
C THR A 50 -7.75 -16.48 -11.81
N GLU A 51 -8.19 -17.09 -12.90
CA GLU A 51 -9.57 -17.56 -13.06
C GLU A 51 -9.95 -18.71 -12.10
N ALA A 52 -9.00 -19.26 -11.35
CA ALA A 52 -9.27 -20.26 -10.34
C ALA A 52 -9.93 -19.63 -9.10
N ASP A 53 -10.77 -20.44 -8.44
CA ASP A 53 -11.39 -20.07 -7.19
C ASP A 53 -10.33 -19.89 -6.08
N GLY A 54 -10.58 -18.90 -5.21
CA GLY A 54 -9.74 -18.62 -4.05
C GLY A 54 -10.49 -18.76 -2.74
N ILE A 55 -9.80 -18.56 -1.64
CA ILE A 55 -10.36 -18.56 -0.29
C ILE A 55 -10.07 -17.24 0.39
N ALA A 56 -11.12 -16.52 0.79
CA ALA A 56 -11.03 -15.36 1.64
C ALA A 56 -11.25 -15.79 3.11
N ASN A 57 -10.25 -15.53 3.94
CA ASN A 57 -10.31 -15.84 5.36
C ASN A 57 -10.71 -14.57 6.13
N ARG A 58 -11.71 -14.69 7.00
CA ARG A 58 -12.22 -13.59 7.83
C ARG A 58 -11.70 -13.70 9.25
N TYR A 59 -11.20 -12.59 9.75
CA TYR A 59 -10.70 -12.49 11.12
C TYR A 59 -11.31 -11.30 11.83
N GLU A 60 -11.26 -11.34 13.14
CA GLU A 60 -11.47 -10.22 14.02
C GLU A 60 -10.11 -9.83 14.61
N LEU A 61 -9.78 -8.56 14.53
CA LEU A 61 -8.55 -7.99 15.07
C LEU A 61 -8.89 -7.05 16.23
N ASP A 62 -8.44 -7.39 17.42
CA ASP A 62 -8.54 -6.53 18.58
C ASP A 62 -7.36 -5.55 18.56
N MET A 63 -7.66 -4.26 18.39
CA MET A 63 -6.65 -3.21 18.29
C MET A 63 -6.25 -2.62 19.63
N ASP A 64 -6.94 -3.01 20.73
CA ASP A 64 -6.69 -2.44 22.06
C ASP A 64 -5.26 -2.70 22.53
N GLY A 65 -4.59 -1.62 22.87
CA GLY A 65 -3.22 -1.63 23.36
C GLY A 65 -2.15 -1.96 22.32
N LEU A 66 -2.48 -2.14 21.03
CA LEU A 66 -1.50 -2.27 19.96
C LEU A 66 -0.92 -0.91 19.56
N ALA A 67 0.36 -0.87 19.28
CA ALA A 67 1.01 0.29 18.68
C ALA A 67 0.70 0.31 17.18
N VAL A 68 -0.07 1.31 16.73
CA VAL A 68 -0.52 1.44 15.34
C VAL A 68 0.17 2.60 14.66
N LEU A 69 0.82 2.33 13.52
CA LEU A 69 1.25 3.36 12.59
C LEU A 69 0.14 3.57 11.56
N ASP A 70 -0.56 4.68 11.65
CA ASP A 70 -1.58 5.08 10.68
C ASP A 70 -0.98 6.09 9.68
N LEU A 71 -0.62 5.60 8.50
CA LEU A 71 -0.04 6.43 7.45
C LEU A 71 -1.07 7.38 6.79
N GLU A 72 -2.36 7.27 7.15
CA GLU A 72 -3.41 8.19 6.67
C GLU A 72 -3.84 9.21 7.72
N SER A 73 -3.20 9.26 8.89
CA SER A 73 -3.56 10.16 9.99
C SER A 73 -3.38 11.65 9.67
N GLY A 74 -2.77 11.99 8.52
CA GLY A 74 -2.40 13.36 8.16
C GLY A 74 -1.07 13.84 8.76
N GLU A 75 -0.46 13.05 9.63
CA GLU A 75 0.88 13.33 10.19
C GLU A 75 2.00 12.93 9.21
N PHE A 76 1.68 12.05 8.26
CA PHE A 76 2.62 11.49 7.29
C PHE A 76 2.26 11.91 5.87
N SER A 77 3.27 12.10 5.04
CA SER A 77 3.09 12.33 3.61
C SER A 77 3.16 11.03 2.82
N ILE A 78 2.71 11.05 1.56
CA ILE A 78 2.90 9.92 0.64
C ILE A 78 4.37 9.55 0.46
N LEU A 79 5.30 10.48 0.69
CA LEU A 79 6.74 10.21 0.60
C LEU A 79 7.21 9.26 1.70
N ASN A 80 6.60 9.32 2.89
CA ASN A 80 6.88 8.38 3.98
C ASN A 80 6.44 6.97 3.60
N TRP A 81 5.20 6.82 3.08
CA TRP A 81 4.72 5.54 2.56
C TRP A 81 5.62 5.02 1.43
N LEU A 82 6.00 5.89 0.48
CA LEU A 82 6.87 5.53 -0.64
C LEU A 82 8.26 5.09 -0.18
N ALA A 83 8.83 5.74 0.82
CA ALA A 83 10.12 5.37 1.40
C ALA A 83 10.06 3.99 2.09
N ILE A 84 8.98 3.72 2.85
CA ILE A 84 8.77 2.40 3.47
C ILE A 84 8.62 1.32 2.38
N LEU A 85 7.81 1.57 1.35
CA LEU A 85 7.65 0.66 0.22
C LEU A 85 8.98 0.37 -0.48
N ALA A 86 9.78 1.41 -0.72
CA ALA A 86 11.07 1.31 -1.38
C ALA A 86 12.12 0.58 -0.54
N ASN A 87 12.02 0.66 0.78
CA ASN A 87 12.88 -0.07 1.70
C ASN A 87 12.58 -1.58 1.74
N ASN A 88 11.34 -1.97 1.46
CA ASN A 88 10.87 -3.35 1.60
C ASN A 88 10.72 -4.11 0.27
N ARG A 89 10.62 -3.40 -0.85
CA ARG A 89 10.48 -4.01 -2.18
C ARG A 89 11.61 -3.55 -3.12
N GLU A 90 11.98 -4.42 -4.06
CA GLU A 90 12.99 -4.07 -5.07
C GLU A 90 12.49 -3.00 -6.04
N PHE A 91 13.10 -1.82 -5.97
CA PHE A 91 12.94 -0.77 -6.96
C PHE A 91 14.03 -0.90 -8.04
N ASN A 92 13.72 -1.57 -9.13
CA ASN A 92 14.61 -1.64 -10.27
C ASN A 92 14.69 -0.27 -10.96
N VAL A 93 15.65 0.55 -10.55
CA VAL A 93 15.91 1.89 -11.07
C VAL A 93 17.19 1.90 -11.90
N SER A 94 17.09 2.33 -13.16
CA SER A 94 18.21 2.31 -14.11
C SER A 94 18.88 3.67 -14.31
N THR A 95 18.13 4.77 -14.11
CA THR A 95 18.65 6.12 -14.35
C THR A 95 19.40 6.67 -13.14
N PRO A 96 20.42 7.55 -13.33
CA PRO A 96 21.07 8.24 -12.22
C PRO A 96 20.09 9.02 -11.34
N LEU A 97 19.15 9.75 -11.97
CA LEU A 97 18.12 10.51 -11.25
C LEU A 97 17.30 9.61 -10.32
N ALA A 98 16.85 8.47 -10.82
CA ALA A 98 16.04 7.55 -10.03
C ALA A 98 16.82 6.93 -8.86
N ARG A 99 18.11 6.62 -9.05
CA ARG A 99 18.95 6.12 -7.96
C ARG A 99 19.15 7.16 -6.85
N GLU A 100 19.44 8.40 -7.24
CA GLU A 100 19.58 9.50 -6.27
C GLU A 100 18.24 9.85 -5.61
N GLY A 101 17.14 9.84 -6.37
CA GLY A 101 15.79 10.06 -5.84
C GLY A 101 15.40 9.00 -4.81
N LEU A 102 15.68 7.72 -5.10
CA LEU A 102 15.44 6.63 -4.16
C LEU A 102 16.26 6.78 -2.89
N ARG A 103 17.56 7.12 -3.02
CA ARG A 103 18.43 7.39 -1.87
C ARG A 103 17.88 8.54 -1.03
N TYR A 104 17.51 9.66 -1.69
CA TYR A 104 16.94 10.81 -1.00
C TYR A 104 15.68 10.44 -0.18
N LEU A 105 14.77 9.64 -0.75
CA LEU A 105 13.58 9.18 -0.05
C LEU A 105 13.93 8.34 1.18
N LEU A 106 14.86 7.41 1.04
CA LEU A 106 15.30 6.56 2.16
C LEU A 106 15.99 7.36 3.26
N ASP A 107 16.81 8.35 2.89
CA ASP A 107 17.58 9.15 3.84
C ASP A 107 16.72 10.19 4.58
N ASN A 108 15.62 10.68 3.96
CA ASN A 108 14.88 11.83 4.48
C ASN A 108 13.41 11.54 4.82
N CYS A 109 12.81 10.46 4.28
CA CYS A 109 11.38 10.20 4.41
C CYS A 109 11.08 8.83 5.04
N LEU A 110 12.09 7.97 5.26
CA LEU A 110 11.89 6.66 5.86
C LEU A 110 11.57 6.80 7.34
N ILE A 111 10.49 6.15 7.75
CA ILE A 111 10.06 6.05 9.14
C ILE A 111 10.53 4.71 9.69
N ASP A 112 11.03 4.68 10.92
CA ASP A 112 11.24 3.43 11.64
C ASP A 112 9.88 2.82 12.01
N ILE A 113 9.56 1.71 11.36
CA ILE A 113 8.32 0.97 11.57
C ILE A 113 8.44 -0.12 12.64
N SER A 114 9.64 -0.37 13.16
CA SER A 114 9.92 -1.44 14.13
C SER A 114 9.17 -1.31 15.47
N PRO A 115 8.81 -0.11 15.96
CA PRO A 115 8.05 0.01 17.20
C PRO A 115 6.56 -0.33 17.09
N TYR A 116 6.05 -0.52 15.88
CA TYR A 116 4.62 -0.67 15.66
C TYR A 116 4.20 -2.14 15.50
N ASP A 117 3.09 -2.48 16.12
CA ASP A 117 2.46 -3.79 16.03
C ASP A 117 1.66 -3.94 14.73
N VAL A 118 1.03 -2.84 14.30
CA VAL A 118 0.18 -2.79 13.10
C VAL A 118 0.50 -1.54 12.29
N ILE A 119 0.57 -1.71 10.97
CA ILE A 119 0.66 -0.59 10.02
C ILE A 119 -0.63 -0.52 9.22
N ARG A 120 -1.27 0.64 9.21
CA ARG A 120 -2.42 0.96 8.38
C ARG A 120 -1.99 1.91 7.26
N GLY A 121 -2.25 1.55 6.01
CA GLY A 121 -1.85 2.38 4.88
C GLY A 121 -2.23 1.81 3.53
N TYR A 122 -1.78 2.45 2.47
CA TYR A 122 -2.12 2.04 1.11
C TYR A 122 -1.45 0.73 0.72
N ARG A 123 -2.15 -0.01 -0.15
CA ARG A 123 -1.60 -1.17 -0.82
C ARG A 123 -0.91 -0.75 -2.11
N ALA A 124 0.24 -1.34 -2.40
CA ALA A 124 0.90 -1.24 -3.70
C ALA A 124 0.78 -2.58 -4.45
N ASP A 125 -0.24 -2.69 -5.31
CA ASP A 125 -0.21 -3.74 -6.32
C ASP A 125 0.80 -3.41 -7.44
N ASP A 126 0.94 -4.28 -8.44
CA ASP A 126 1.95 -4.11 -9.49
C ASP A 126 1.78 -2.83 -10.30
N SER A 127 0.53 -2.37 -10.50
CA SER A 127 0.24 -1.12 -11.20
C SER A 127 0.69 0.10 -10.38
N TYR A 128 0.37 0.13 -9.10
CA TYR A 128 0.73 1.23 -8.20
C TYR A 128 2.22 1.29 -7.90
N PHE A 129 2.84 0.12 -7.80
CA PHE A 129 4.29 0.04 -7.72
C PHE A 129 4.97 0.64 -8.97
N SER A 130 4.36 0.46 -10.15
CA SER A 130 4.80 1.13 -11.37
C SER A 130 4.68 2.66 -11.27
N PHE A 131 3.60 3.20 -10.70
CA PHE A 131 3.42 4.64 -10.53
C PHE A 131 4.43 5.23 -9.54
N ALA A 132 4.70 4.54 -8.43
CA ALA A 132 5.75 4.89 -7.49
C ALA A 132 7.11 5.02 -8.19
N ARG A 133 7.46 4.07 -9.07
CA ARG A 133 8.68 4.14 -9.89
C ARG A 133 8.69 5.33 -10.86
N GLN A 134 7.54 5.69 -11.43
CA GLN A 134 7.43 6.85 -12.32
C GLN A 134 7.77 8.16 -11.58
N PHE A 135 7.32 8.32 -10.35
CA PHE A 135 7.67 9.47 -9.52
C PHE A 135 9.17 9.50 -9.23
N VAL A 136 9.75 8.40 -8.80
CA VAL A 136 11.20 8.30 -8.52
C VAL A 136 12.05 8.55 -9.76
N ASN A 137 11.54 8.21 -10.96
CA ASN A 137 12.18 8.53 -12.24
C ASN A 137 11.96 10.00 -12.69
N GLY A 138 11.21 10.79 -11.93
CA GLY A 138 10.91 12.20 -12.25
C GLY A 138 9.94 12.37 -13.42
N MET A 139 9.18 11.33 -13.76
CA MET A 139 8.23 11.36 -14.89
C MET A 139 6.88 11.95 -14.50
N ILE A 140 6.48 11.82 -13.24
CA ILE A 140 5.25 12.37 -12.69
C ILE A 140 5.54 13.23 -11.46
N SER A 141 4.67 14.20 -11.20
CA SER A 141 4.73 15.02 -10.01
C SER A 141 4.18 14.29 -8.78
N LEU A 142 4.49 14.81 -7.60
CA LEU A 142 3.94 14.33 -6.33
C LEU A 142 2.41 14.40 -6.31
N ARG A 143 1.84 15.50 -6.82
CA ARG A 143 0.39 15.68 -6.93
C ARG A 143 -0.23 14.63 -7.85
N GLN A 144 0.40 14.33 -8.98
CA GLN A 144 -0.05 13.26 -9.88
C GLN A 144 0.01 11.89 -9.20
N LEU A 145 1.09 11.58 -8.48
CA LEU A 145 1.19 10.34 -7.71
C LEU A 145 0.06 10.21 -6.68
N GLN A 146 -0.15 11.25 -5.88
CA GLN A 146 -1.21 11.29 -4.85
C GLN A 146 -2.59 11.08 -5.45
N LEU A 147 -2.90 11.78 -6.55
CA LEU A 147 -4.18 11.64 -7.24
C LEU A 147 -4.40 10.21 -7.74
N ILE A 148 -3.38 9.60 -8.35
CA ILE A 148 -3.44 8.23 -8.87
C ILE A 148 -3.68 7.24 -7.72
N MET A 149 -2.98 7.39 -6.61
CA MET A 149 -3.13 6.50 -5.44
C MET A 149 -4.55 6.53 -4.87
N ARG A 150 -5.23 7.68 -4.90
CA ARG A 150 -6.63 7.82 -4.48
C ARG A 150 -7.63 7.26 -5.49
N LEU A 151 -7.38 7.46 -6.78
CA LEU A 151 -8.32 7.10 -7.85
C LEU A 151 -8.48 5.60 -8.08
N GLY A 152 -7.60 4.80 -7.54
CA GLY A 152 -7.56 3.39 -7.87
C GLY A 152 -8.41 2.47 -7.02
N ASP A 153 -9.04 2.97 -5.95
CA ASP A 153 -9.86 2.17 -5.04
C ASP A 153 -9.21 0.86 -4.58
N LEU A 154 -7.86 0.84 -4.45
CA LEU A 154 -7.17 -0.33 -3.91
C LEU A 154 -7.40 -0.52 -2.40
N GLY A 155 -7.96 0.52 -1.80
CA GLY A 155 -8.27 0.52 -0.39
C GLY A 155 -7.05 0.52 0.52
N ILE A 156 -7.37 0.49 1.79
CA ILE A 156 -6.43 0.45 2.88
C ILE A 156 -6.17 -1.01 3.24
N GLN A 157 -4.92 -1.29 3.57
CA GLN A 157 -4.54 -2.56 4.16
C GLN A 157 -4.02 -2.35 5.59
N TYR A 158 -4.17 -3.39 6.37
CA TYR A 158 -3.53 -3.54 7.67
C TYR A 158 -2.43 -4.59 7.54
N ALA A 159 -1.24 -4.27 8.01
CA ALA A 159 -0.14 -5.21 8.11
C ALA A 159 0.16 -5.48 9.60
N LEU A 160 -0.03 -6.71 10.04
CA LEU A 160 0.31 -7.18 11.37
C LEU A 160 1.79 -7.55 11.37
N MET A 161 2.60 -6.83 12.18
CA MET A 161 4.05 -6.86 12.12
C MET A 161 4.70 -7.56 13.32
N SER A 162 3.97 -7.76 14.42
CA SER A 162 4.52 -8.30 15.68
C SER A 162 3.75 -9.51 16.18
N GLU A 163 4.39 -10.36 16.96
CA GLU A 163 3.73 -11.48 17.65
C GLU A 163 2.56 -11.02 18.52
N ARG A 164 2.60 -9.79 19.02
CA ARG A 164 1.53 -9.19 19.80
C ARG A 164 0.29 -8.97 18.92
N ALA A 165 0.45 -8.43 17.71
CA ALA A 165 -0.64 -8.29 16.75
C ALA A 165 -1.19 -9.65 16.31
N PHE A 166 -0.32 -10.66 16.13
CA PHE A 166 -0.76 -12.02 15.82
C PHE A 166 -1.52 -12.69 16.98
N SER A 167 -1.25 -12.31 18.22
CA SER A 167 -2.02 -12.78 19.38
C SER A 167 -3.39 -12.12 19.50
N ALA A 168 -3.56 -10.95 18.89
CA ALA A 168 -4.80 -10.16 18.90
C ALA A 168 -5.76 -10.50 17.76
N ILE A 169 -5.33 -11.29 16.78
CA ILE A 169 -6.17 -11.69 15.64
C ILE A 169 -6.85 -13.04 15.93
N ARG A 170 -8.13 -13.17 15.57
CA ARG A 170 -8.93 -14.37 15.76
C ARG A 170 -9.63 -14.75 14.48
N PHE A 171 -9.42 -15.98 14.00
CA PHE A 171 -10.15 -16.55 12.87
C PHE A 171 -11.65 -16.64 13.20
N ARG A 172 -12.50 -16.30 12.23
CA ARG A 172 -13.97 -16.36 12.34
C ARG A 172 -14.57 -17.35 11.38
N GLU A 173 -14.31 -17.16 10.11
CA GLU A 173 -14.87 -17.99 9.03
C GLU A 173 -14.01 -17.86 7.77
N TRP A 174 -14.31 -18.67 6.80
CA TRP A 174 -13.77 -18.51 5.45
C TRP A 174 -14.90 -18.53 4.42
N ARG A 175 -14.65 -17.94 3.27
CA ARG A 175 -15.57 -17.96 2.14
C ARG A 175 -14.82 -18.27 0.85
N GLN A 176 -15.47 -19.07 -0.01
CA GLN A 176 -14.97 -19.30 -1.34
C GLN A 176 -15.20 -18.06 -2.19
N ALA A 177 -14.15 -17.54 -2.82
CA ALA A 177 -14.21 -16.53 -3.82
C ALA A 177 -14.21 -17.20 -5.19
N LEU A 178 -15.30 -17.04 -5.94
CA LEU A 178 -15.42 -17.64 -7.26
C LEU A 178 -14.53 -16.89 -8.26
N GLY A 179 -13.57 -17.57 -8.88
CA GLY A 179 -12.68 -16.99 -9.87
C GLY A 179 -13.42 -16.39 -11.06
N SER A 180 -14.51 -17.03 -11.48
CA SER A 180 -15.39 -16.53 -12.55
C SER A 180 -16.05 -15.18 -12.23
N GLU A 181 -16.23 -14.84 -10.95
CA GLU A 181 -16.83 -13.57 -10.51
C GLU A 181 -15.78 -12.53 -10.16
N TYR A 182 -14.81 -12.89 -9.31
CA TYR A 182 -13.90 -11.94 -8.69
C TYR A 182 -12.65 -11.63 -9.52
N TYR A 183 -12.17 -12.56 -10.35
CA TYR A 183 -11.06 -12.28 -11.26
C TYR A 183 -11.39 -11.20 -12.31
N PRO A 184 -12.57 -11.20 -12.97
CA PRO A 184 -12.97 -10.11 -13.85
C PRO A 184 -13.12 -8.76 -13.15
N LYS A 185 -13.63 -8.74 -11.88
CA LYS A 185 -13.73 -7.51 -11.08
C LYS A 185 -12.34 -6.93 -10.83
N ARG A 186 -11.40 -7.75 -10.37
CA ARG A 186 -10.00 -7.38 -10.18
C ARG A 186 -9.37 -6.84 -11.45
N PHE A 187 -9.50 -7.55 -12.56
CA PHE A 187 -8.94 -7.16 -13.86
C PHE A 187 -9.50 -5.81 -14.32
N LYS A 188 -10.81 -5.60 -14.18
CA LYS A 188 -11.47 -4.33 -14.51
C LYS A 188 -10.95 -3.18 -13.63
N ARG A 189 -10.69 -3.43 -12.34
CA ARG A 189 -10.11 -2.44 -11.44
C ARG A 189 -8.71 -2.03 -11.88
N GLU A 190 -7.85 -2.99 -12.20
CA GLU A 190 -6.50 -2.72 -12.73
C GLU A 190 -6.53 -1.93 -14.04
N GLN A 191 -7.43 -2.28 -14.97
CA GLN A 191 -7.61 -1.54 -16.22
C GLN A 191 -8.08 -0.10 -15.96
N ASN A 192 -9.03 0.09 -15.05
CA ASN A 192 -9.50 1.41 -14.66
C ASN A 192 -8.39 2.26 -14.04
N ALA A 193 -7.57 1.69 -13.16
CA ALA A 193 -6.42 2.37 -12.57
C ALA A 193 -5.43 2.84 -13.65
N ARG A 194 -5.10 1.97 -14.60
CA ARG A 194 -4.22 2.32 -15.74
C ARG A 194 -4.80 3.40 -16.63
N ARG A 195 -6.11 3.35 -16.91
CA ARG A 195 -6.79 4.38 -17.71
C ARG A 195 -6.75 5.73 -16.98
N LYS A 196 -7.15 5.77 -15.71
CA LYS A 196 -7.10 6.99 -14.87
C LYS A 196 -5.68 7.53 -14.76
N TYR A 197 -4.68 6.65 -14.65
CA TYR A 197 -3.28 7.05 -14.70
C TYR A 197 -2.96 7.80 -16.00
N LEU A 198 -3.28 7.23 -17.16
CA LEU A 198 -3.03 7.87 -18.46
C LEU A 198 -3.73 9.22 -18.58
N GLU A 199 -4.96 9.34 -18.10
CA GLU A 199 -5.72 10.60 -18.06
C GLU A 199 -5.03 11.64 -17.16
N THR A 200 -4.52 11.22 -15.99
CA THR A 200 -3.86 12.09 -15.01
C THR A 200 -2.49 12.57 -15.49
N VAL A 201 -1.73 11.73 -16.20
CA VAL A 201 -0.37 12.04 -16.67
C VAL A 201 -0.33 12.56 -18.10
N ASN A 202 -1.48 12.78 -18.72
CA ASN A 202 -1.59 13.21 -20.12
C ASN A 202 -1.03 14.62 -20.38
N GLY A 203 -0.53 15.31 -19.35
CA GLY A 203 0.13 16.58 -19.42
C GLY A 203 1.27 16.72 -18.42
N PHE A 204 2.27 17.48 -18.78
CA PHE A 204 3.32 17.92 -17.87
C PHE A 204 2.72 18.82 -16.79
N ASP A 205 2.90 18.49 -15.52
CA ASP A 205 2.45 19.29 -14.40
C ASP A 205 3.49 20.38 -14.07
N SER A 206 3.36 21.55 -14.72
CA SER A 206 4.31 22.66 -14.59
C SER A 206 4.38 23.25 -13.17
N GLU A 207 3.32 23.08 -12.37
CA GLU A 207 3.21 23.56 -11.00
C GLU A 207 3.53 22.46 -9.97
N GLY A 208 3.73 21.23 -10.44
CA GLY A 208 3.93 20.05 -9.61
C GLY A 208 5.32 20.00 -8.97
N VAL A 209 5.40 19.34 -7.82
CA VAL A 209 6.65 19.01 -7.13
C VAL A 209 7.17 17.68 -7.68
N TYR A 210 8.36 17.68 -8.25
CA TYR A 210 9.04 16.49 -8.74
C TYR A 210 10.13 16.04 -7.77
N ILE A 211 10.53 14.79 -7.84
CA ILE A 211 11.62 14.25 -7.00
C ILE A 211 12.89 15.10 -7.07
N ARG A 212 13.21 15.66 -8.24
CA ARG A 212 14.36 16.53 -8.43
C ARG A 212 14.27 17.83 -7.61
N ASP A 213 13.06 18.40 -7.46
CA ASP A 213 12.87 19.64 -6.71
C ASP A 213 13.16 19.42 -5.21
N LEU A 214 12.77 18.24 -4.70
CA LEU A 214 13.07 17.82 -3.33
C LEU A 214 14.58 17.59 -3.14
N MET A 215 15.20 16.82 -4.02
CA MET A 215 16.63 16.49 -3.96
C MET A 215 17.54 17.71 -4.00
N THR A 216 17.16 18.74 -4.77
CA THR A 216 17.95 19.97 -4.90
C THR A 216 17.66 21.01 -3.83
N GLY A 217 16.72 20.72 -2.90
CA GLY A 217 16.27 21.66 -1.87
C GLY A 217 15.50 22.86 -2.44
N ARG A 218 15.03 22.77 -3.69
CA ARG A 218 14.17 23.79 -4.30
C ARG A 218 12.81 23.84 -3.62
N ILE A 219 12.35 22.69 -3.17
CA ILE A 219 11.14 22.51 -2.37
C ILE A 219 11.52 21.76 -1.09
N ASP A 220 11.10 22.31 0.04
CA ASP A 220 11.30 21.68 1.36
C ASP A 220 10.23 20.60 1.63
N LEU A 221 10.57 19.59 2.43
CA LEU A 221 9.62 18.55 2.83
C LEU A 221 8.44 19.09 3.65
N ASN A 222 8.60 20.26 4.30
CA ASN A 222 7.53 20.92 5.04
C ASN A 222 6.68 21.86 4.15
N ASP A 223 6.97 21.96 2.84
CA ASP A 223 6.16 22.74 1.91
C ASP A 223 4.72 22.18 1.89
N PRO A 224 3.68 23.03 1.97
CA PRO A 224 2.28 22.59 1.94
C PRO A 224 1.92 21.72 0.73
N ARG A 225 2.61 21.88 -0.39
CA ARG A 225 2.43 21.02 -1.58
C ARG A 225 2.92 19.59 -1.38
N VAL A 226 3.78 19.35 -0.39
CA VAL A 226 4.26 18.02 -0.02
C VAL A 226 3.32 17.37 0.97
N ASN A 227 2.84 18.11 1.97
CA ASN A 227 2.07 17.60 3.10
C ASN A 227 0.55 17.80 2.97
N GLY A 228 0.09 18.75 2.15
CA GLY A 228 -1.29 19.24 2.17
C GLY A 228 -2.32 18.39 1.42
N LEU A 229 -1.96 17.32 0.75
CA LEU A 229 -2.86 16.60 -0.16
C LEU A 229 -3.38 15.25 0.36
N TRP A 230 -3.00 14.84 1.57
CA TRP A 230 -3.53 13.63 2.20
C TRP A 230 -4.86 13.83 2.92
N ALA A 231 -5.21 15.07 3.25
CA ALA A 231 -6.27 15.42 4.19
C ALA A 231 -7.64 15.73 3.57
N GLU A 232 -7.85 15.54 2.25
CA GLU A 232 -9.16 15.77 1.60
C GLU A 232 -9.66 14.56 0.82
#